data_66beaefa01844c53439304227aa1d6a3
#
_entry.id   66beaefa01844c53439304227aa1d6a3
#
_cell.length_a   1.000
_cell.length_b   1.000
_cell.length_c   1.000
_cell.angle_alpha   90.00
_cell.angle_beta   90.00
_cell.angle_gamma   90.00
#
_symmetry.space_group_name_H-M   'P 1'
#
loop_
_entity.id
_entity.type
_entity.pdbx_description
1 polymer ?
#
loop_
_entity_poly.entity_id
_entity_poly.type
_entity_poly.pdbx_seq_one_letter_code
_entity_poly.pdbx_strand_id
1 'polypeptide(L)'
;MKKINITLCLLLSLAFSLIPEKRVVAEWEPALGTMIRWPLGIPQDLVVELTLDDNIYVLVESDNQQNQATNYFNTSGINMDNVIFVNTNTYSHWTRDHGPQFIIGNNYWKVVNQRFNGYPEEQGCN
;
A
#
# COMPACT_ATOMS: atom_id res chain seq x y z
N MET A 1 22.07 -27.29 42.48
CA MET A 1 20.80 -27.37 41.76
C MET A 1 20.39 -25.98 41.30
N LYS A 2 20.03 -25.83 40.07
CA LYS A 2 20.03 -24.63 39.22
C LYS A 2 18.99 -23.55 39.61
N LYS A 3 19.47 -22.45 40.21
CA LYS A 3 18.64 -21.22 40.47
C LYS A 3 18.50 -20.29 39.24
N ILE A 4 18.96 -20.70 38.08
CA ILE A 4 19.03 -19.87 36.86
C ILE A 4 17.68 -19.76 36.14
N ASN A 5 16.76 -20.67 36.37
CA ASN A 5 15.59 -20.81 35.50
C ASN A 5 14.44 -19.84 35.79
N ILE A 6 14.29 -19.35 37.02
CA ILE A 6 13.14 -18.49 37.39
C ILE A 6 13.33 -17.06 36.88
N THR A 7 14.53 -16.52 37.02
CA THR A 7 14.83 -15.15 36.54
C THR A 7 14.80 -15.07 35.02
N LEU A 8 15.29 -16.11 34.31
CA LEU A 8 15.24 -16.17 32.86
C LEU A 8 13.80 -16.32 32.34
N CYS A 9 12.95 -17.11 33.01
CA CYS A 9 11.54 -17.23 32.66
C CYS A 9 10.76 -15.93 32.91
N LEU A 10 11.08 -15.21 34.00
CA LEU A 10 10.47 -13.90 34.28
C LEU A 10 10.91 -12.83 33.24
N LEU A 11 12.16 -12.83 32.82
CA LEU A 11 12.63 -11.91 31.77
C LEU A 11 12.03 -12.24 30.40
N LEU A 12 11.88 -13.51 30.05
CA LEU A 12 11.19 -13.92 28.83
C LEU A 12 9.68 -13.56 28.85
N SER A 13 9.00 -13.75 29.99
CA SER A 13 7.57 -13.38 30.09
C SER A 13 7.35 -11.87 30.02
N LEU A 14 8.27 -11.05 30.55
CA LEU A 14 8.25 -9.61 30.42
C LEU A 14 8.50 -9.15 28.98
N ALA A 15 9.36 -9.83 28.24
CA ALA A 15 9.60 -9.51 26.82
C ALA A 15 8.39 -9.77 25.94
N PHE A 16 7.60 -10.81 26.22
CA PHE A 16 6.34 -11.09 25.51
C PHE A 16 5.23 -10.06 25.79
N SER A 17 5.28 -9.39 26.95
CA SER A 17 4.31 -8.35 27.31
C SER A 17 4.51 -7.02 26.61
N LEU A 18 5.61 -6.84 25.87
CA LEU A 18 5.96 -5.61 25.17
C LEU A 18 5.52 -5.59 23.69
N ILE A 19 4.90 -6.65 23.19
CA ILE A 19 4.32 -6.62 21.85
C ILE A 19 3.08 -5.74 21.90
N PRO A 20 3.03 -4.61 21.19
CA PRO A 20 1.88 -3.74 21.22
C PRO A 20 0.65 -4.49 20.71
N GLU A 21 -0.45 -4.43 21.44
CA GLU A 21 -1.74 -5.00 21.03
C GLU A 21 -2.24 -4.45 19.69
N LYS A 22 -1.76 -3.26 19.34
CA LYS A 22 -2.10 -2.52 18.12
C LYS A 22 -0.84 -1.99 17.48
N ARG A 23 -0.73 -2.12 16.17
CA ARG A 23 0.37 -1.55 15.39
C ARG A 23 -0.07 -1.11 14.01
N VAL A 24 0.65 -0.19 13.44
CA VAL A 24 0.54 0.17 12.03
C VAL A 24 1.22 -0.92 11.20
N VAL A 25 0.65 -1.24 10.04
CA VAL A 25 1.30 -2.13 9.06
C VAL A 25 2.53 -1.41 8.51
N ALA A 26 3.67 -2.07 8.55
CA ALA A 26 4.91 -1.53 8.03
C ALA A 26 5.02 -1.73 6.51
N GLU A 27 5.80 -0.87 5.84
CA GLU A 27 5.94 -0.86 4.38
C GLU A 27 6.51 -2.18 3.81
N TRP A 28 7.34 -2.86 4.57
CA TRP A 28 7.99 -4.11 4.17
C TRP A 28 7.18 -5.37 4.49
N GLU A 29 5.97 -5.21 5.01
CA GLU A 29 5.09 -6.35 5.25
C GLU A 29 4.43 -6.81 3.95
N PRO A 30 4.07 -8.09 3.85
CA PRO A 30 3.37 -8.60 2.68
C PRO A 30 2.12 -7.78 2.37
N ALA A 31 2.00 -7.32 1.15
CA ALA A 31 0.86 -6.56 0.62
C ALA A 31 0.06 -7.43 -0.37
N LEU A 32 -1.17 -7.02 -0.67
CA LEU A 32 -2.00 -7.65 -1.69
C LEU A 32 -1.65 -7.20 -3.11
N GLY A 33 -0.79 -6.21 -3.22
CA GLY A 33 -0.35 -5.61 -4.48
C GLY A 33 0.03 -4.14 -4.31
N THR A 34 0.41 -3.52 -5.42
CA THR A 34 0.86 -2.12 -5.48
C THR A 34 -0.24 -1.22 -6.01
N MET A 35 -0.46 -0.08 -5.36
CA MET A 35 -1.44 0.92 -5.78
C MET A 35 -0.77 2.02 -6.60
N ILE A 36 -1.29 2.27 -7.80
CA ILE A 36 -0.84 3.34 -8.70
C ILE A 36 -2.04 4.14 -9.20
N ARG A 37 -1.80 5.28 -9.82
CA ARG A 37 -2.83 6.13 -10.43
C ARG A 37 -2.65 6.22 -11.94
N TRP A 38 -3.75 6.39 -12.67
CA TRP A 38 -3.74 6.83 -14.06
C TRP A 38 -4.10 8.33 -14.17
N PRO A 39 -3.41 9.12 -15.02
CA PRO A 39 -2.22 8.78 -15.81
C PRO A 39 -1.01 8.40 -14.93
N LEU A 40 -0.11 7.58 -15.48
CA LEU A 40 1.05 7.08 -14.75
C LEU A 40 1.94 8.24 -14.27
N GLY A 41 2.32 8.20 -13.00
CA GLY A 41 3.34 9.05 -12.39
C GLY A 41 4.69 8.32 -12.20
N ILE A 42 4.80 7.08 -12.70
CA ILE A 42 6.00 6.23 -12.63
C ILE A 42 6.35 5.71 -14.02
N PRO A 43 7.59 5.27 -14.26
CA PRO A 43 8.00 4.70 -15.56
C PRO A 43 7.17 3.47 -15.92
N GLN A 44 6.80 3.36 -17.21
CA GLN A 44 6.05 2.21 -17.75
C GLN A 44 6.76 0.89 -17.50
N ASP A 45 8.08 0.82 -17.68
CA ASP A 45 8.87 -0.41 -17.52
C ASP A 45 8.76 -0.94 -16.08
N LEU A 46 8.66 -0.04 -15.09
CA LEU A 46 8.41 -0.46 -13.71
C LEU A 46 7.03 -1.11 -13.56
N VAL A 47 6.01 -0.59 -14.25
CA VAL A 47 4.66 -1.18 -14.22
C VAL A 47 4.65 -2.56 -14.87
N VAL A 48 5.39 -2.74 -15.98
CA VAL A 48 5.57 -4.05 -16.62
C VAL A 48 6.17 -5.05 -15.63
N GLU A 49 7.28 -4.71 -14.99
CA GLU A 49 7.94 -5.59 -14.03
C GLU A 49 7.04 -5.92 -12.82
N LEU A 50 6.36 -4.94 -12.26
CA LEU A 50 5.44 -5.17 -11.15
C LEU A 50 4.31 -6.15 -11.51
N THR A 51 3.78 -6.10 -12.73
CA THR A 51 2.70 -7.00 -13.16
C THR A 51 3.15 -8.41 -13.49
N LEU A 52 4.43 -8.73 -13.46
CA LEU A 52 4.90 -10.11 -13.62
C LEU A 52 4.57 -10.96 -12.39
N ASP A 53 4.74 -10.40 -11.20
CA ASP A 53 4.68 -11.14 -9.95
C ASP A 53 3.60 -10.65 -8.98
N ASP A 54 3.04 -9.44 -9.18
CA ASP A 54 2.17 -8.78 -8.21
C ASP A 54 0.91 -8.19 -8.86
N ASN A 55 -0.15 -8.04 -8.08
CA ASN A 55 -1.33 -7.29 -8.49
C ASN A 55 -1.05 -5.79 -8.47
N ILE A 56 -1.57 -5.08 -9.46
CA ILE A 56 -1.58 -3.62 -9.50
C ILE A 56 -3.00 -3.10 -9.41
N TYR A 57 -3.26 -2.27 -8.41
CA TYR A 57 -4.51 -1.54 -8.24
C TYR A 57 -4.37 -0.16 -8.88
N VAL A 58 -5.03 0.04 -10.02
CA VAL A 58 -4.95 1.28 -10.80
C VAL A 58 -6.13 2.18 -10.48
N LEU A 59 -5.86 3.30 -9.83
CA LEU A 59 -6.87 4.30 -9.54
C LEU A 59 -7.21 5.09 -10.81
N VAL A 60 -8.50 5.14 -11.16
CA VAL A 60 -9.05 5.89 -12.29
C VAL A 60 -10.25 6.70 -11.83
N GLU A 61 -10.47 7.88 -12.40
CA GLU A 61 -11.54 8.79 -11.99
C GLU A 61 -12.82 8.67 -12.86
N SER A 62 -12.77 7.85 -13.91
CA SER A 62 -13.90 7.62 -14.82
C SER A 62 -13.65 6.41 -15.70
N ASP A 63 -14.74 5.89 -16.30
CA ASP A 63 -14.67 4.83 -17.31
C ASP A 63 -13.83 5.23 -18.53
N ASN A 64 -13.82 6.52 -18.88
CA ASN A 64 -12.97 7.01 -19.96
C ASN A 64 -11.48 6.88 -19.62
N GLN A 65 -11.07 7.23 -18.41
CA GLN A 65 -9.70 7.02 -17.94
C GLN A 65 -9.35 5.53 -17.88
N GLN A 66 -10.25 4.68 -17.41
CA GLN A 66 -10.06 3.23 -17.42
C GLN A 66 -9.82 2.70 -18.84
N ASN A 67 -10.63 3.14 -19.82
CA ASN A 67 -10.46 2.73 -21.20
C ASN A 67 -9.13 3.21 -21.79
N GLN A 68 -8.71 4.44 -21.48
CA GLN A 68 -7.40 4.97 -21.89
C GLN A 68 -6.25 4.14 -21.30
N ALA A 69 -6.31 3.85 -19.98
CA ALA A 69 -5.32 3.03 -19.30
C ALA A 69 -5.27 1.61 -19.88
N THR A 70 -6.43 0.98 -20.10
CA THR A 70 -6.54 -0.35 -20.70
C THR A 70 -5.88 -0.41 -22.08
N ASN A 71 -6.18 0.55 -22.94
CA ASN A 71 -5.58 0.61 -24.27
C ASN A 71 -4.07 0.80 -24.22
N TYR A 72 -3.60 1.65 -23.34
CA TYR A 72 -2.17 1.89 -23.14
C TYR A 72 -1.46 0.62 -22.60
N PHE A 73 -2.01 -0.02 -21.59
CA PHE A 73 -1.44 -1.21 -20.96
C PHE A 73 -1.36 -2.39 -21.92
N ASN A 74 -2.41 -2.63 -22.71
CA ASN A 74 -2.42 -3.67 -23.73
C ASN A 74 -1.32 -3.52 -24.80
N THR A 75 -0.89 -2.28 -25.07
CA THR A 75 0.17 -2.02 -26.06
C THR A 75 1.57 -1.91 -25.45
N SER A 76 1.66 -1.93 -24.13
CA SER A 76 2.88 -1.66 -23.36
C SER A 76 3.53 -2.90 -22.75
N GLY A 77 2.99 -4.10 -23.00
CA GLY A 77 3.50 -5.36 -22.44
C GLY A 77 3.13 -5.60 -20.97
N ILE A 78 2.20 -4.83 -20.43
CA ILE A 78 1.71 -5.00 -19.06
C ILE A 78 0.80 -6.22 -18.98
N ASN A 79 1.02 -7.08 -17.99
CA ASN A 79 0.19 -8.26 -17.77
C ASN A 79 -1.17 -7.87 -17.18
N MET A 80 -2.19 -7.83 -18.03
CA MET A 80 -3.55 -7.40 -17.66
C MET A 80 -4.25 -8.34 -16.67
N ASP A 81 -3.82 -9.58 -16.52
CA ASP A 81 -4.39 -10.52 -15.54
C ASP A 81 -4.10 -10.07 -14.09
N ASN A 82 -3.05 -9.27 -13.90
CA ASN A 82 -2.65 -8.71 -12.61
C ASN A 82 -3.06 -7.24 -12.45
N VAL A 83 -3.91 -6.69 -13.33
CA VAL A 83 -4.38 -5.31 -13.26
C VAL A 83 -5.81 -5.25 -12.73
N ILE A 84 -6.01 -4.48 -11.66
CA ILE A 84 -7.31 -4.25 -11.04
C ILE A 84 -7.61 -2.75 -11.07
N PHE A 85 -8.64 -2.34 -11.80
CA PHE A 85 -9.07 -0.95 -11.83
C PHE A 85 -9.97 -0.61 -10.62
N VAL A 86 -9.69 0.53 -10.01
CA VAL A 86 -10.49 1.09 -8.90
C VAL A 86 -10.97 2.48 -9.31
N ASN A 87 -12.28 2.62 -9.56
CA ASN A 87 -12.88 3.90 -9.90
C ASN A 87 -13.07 4.74 -8.63
N THR A 88 -12.28 5.80 -8.49
CA THR A 88 -12.30 6.70 -7.34
C THR A 88 -11.65 8.04 -7.69
N ASN A 89 -12.10 9.10 -7.03
CA ASN A 89 -11.41 10.38 -7.13
C ASN A 89 -10.02 10.28 -6.51
N THR A 90 -9.02 10.82 -7.20
CA THR A 90 -7.65 10.87 -6.71
C THR A 90 -7.15 12.31 -6.67
N TYR A 91 -6.24 12.60 -5.75
CA TYR A 91 -5.65 13.94 -5.65
C TYR A 91 -4.38 14.05 -6.49
N SER A 92 -3.51 13.05 -6.41
CA SER A 92 -2.24 13.03 -7.13
C SER A 92 -1.77 11.59 -7.38
N HIS A 93 -0.62 11.43 -8.06
CA HIS A 93 -0.01 10.12 -8.26
C HIS A 93 0.74 9.57 -7.02
N TRP A 94 0.89 10.40 -5.98
CA TRP A 94 1.51 10.01 -4.70
C TRP A 94 0.51 9.25 -3.82
N THR A 95 0.18 8.04 -4.21
CA THR A 95 -0.84 7.21 -3.54
C THR A 95 -0.51 6.90 -2.08
N ARG A 96 0.78 6.87 -1.72
CA ARG A 96 1.20 6.70 -0.34
C ARG A 96 0.81 7.88 0.55
N ASP A 97 0.93 9.10 0.04
CA ASP A 97 0.73 10.31 0.85
C ASP A 97 -0.73 10.53 1.22
N HIS A 98 -1.65 10.16 0.34
CA HIS A 98 -3.09 10.31 0.56
C HIS A 98 -3.84 8.98 0.73
N GLY A 99 -3.15 7.85 0.58
CA GLY A 99 -3.73 6.53 0.71
C GLY A 99 -4.04 6.15 2.16
N PRO A 100 -4.86 5.12 2.35
CA PRO A 100 -5.22 4.64 3.68
C PRO A 100 -4.03 4.00 4.38
N GLN A 101 -3.96 4.17 5.70
CA GLN A 101 -3.03 3.43 6.55
C GLN A 101 -3.79 2.36 7.33
N PHE A 102 -3.19 1.19 7.48
CA PHE A 102 -3.80 0.07 8.16
C PHE A 102 -3.22 -0.11 9.56
N ILE A 103 -4.12 -0.31 10.53
CA ILE A 103 -3.77 -0.69 11.90
C ILE A 103 -4.29 -2.10 12.13
N ILE A 104 -3.42 -2.99 12.58
CA ILE A 104 -3.77 -4.35 12.95
C ILE A 104 -3.62 -4.56 14.45
N GLY A 105 -4.46 -5.39 15.00
CA GLY A 105 -4.45 -5.84 16.38
C GLY A 105 -4.83 -7.32 16.44
N ASN A 106 -4.89 -7.88 17.64
CA ASN A 106 -5.04 -9.32 17.83
C ASN A 106 -6.30 -9.91 17.16
N ASN A 107 -7.41 -9.17 17.11
CA ASN A 107 -8.68 -9.66 16.55
C ASN A 107 -9.39 -8.60 15.70
N TYR A 108 -8.70 -7.60 15.21
CA TYR A 108 -9.29 -6.56 14.38
C TYR A 108 -8.26 -5.90 13.47
N TRP A 109 -8.76 -5.30 12.43
CA TRP A 109 -8.02 -4.35 11.62
C TRP A 109 -8.85 -3.08 11.44
N LYS A 110 -8.19 -1.95 11.26
CA LYS A 110 -8.80 -0.65 11.01
C LYS A 110 -8.08 0.07 9.90
N VAL A 111 -8.82 0.88 9.16
CA VAL A 111 -8.28 1.82 8.20
C VAL A 111 -8.26 3.20 8.84
N VAL A 112 -7.12 3.86 8.82
CA VAL A 112 -7.00 5.28 9.12
C VAL A 112 -7.11 6.02 7.82
N ASN A 113 -8.24 6.70 7.63
CA ASN A 113 -8.46 7.60 6.51
C ASN A 113 -8.12 9.01 6.97
N GLN A 114 -6.86 9.38 6.84
CA GLN A 114 -6.38 10.70 7.21
C GLN A 114 -6.83 11.74 6.18
N ARG A 115 -7.13 12.96 6.65
CA ARG A 115 -7.36 14.07 5.74
C ARG A 115 -6.02 14.51 5.14
N PHE A 116 -5.91 14.38 3.82
CA PHE A 116 -4.77 14.93 3.09
C PHE A 116 -5.02 16.42 2.80
N ASN A 117 -4.11 17.29 3.22
CA ASN A 117 -4.26 18.74 3.06
C ASN A 117 -3.78 19.27 1.71
N GLY A 118 -3.26 18.40 0.86
CA GLY A 118 -2.67 18.77 -0.42
C GLY A 118 -1.18 19.11 -0.32
N TYR A 119 -0.58 19.27 -1.48
CA TYR A 119 0.77 19.80 -1.60
C TYR A 119 0.72 21.31 -1.76
N PRO A 120 1.73 22.05 -1.31
CA PRO A 120 1.86 23.48 -1.63
C PRO A 120 1.91 23.67 -3.16
N GLU A 121 1.23 24.69 -3.67
CA GLU A 121 1.17 25.00 -5.11
C GLU A 121 2.56 25.16 -5.75
N GLU A 122 3.53 25.60 -4.99
CA GLU A 122 4.92 25.80 -5.41
C GLU A 122 5.67 24.50 -5.74
N GLN A 123 5.14 23.33 -5.41
CA GLN A 123 5.78 22.04 -5.66
C GLN A 123 5.38 21.39 -6.99
N GLY A 124 4.58 22.05 -7.82
CA GLY A 124 4.29 21.62 -9.19
C GLY A 124 3.59 20.25 -9.31
N CYS A 125 2.89 19.81 -8.28
CA CYS A 125 2.12 18.57 -8.29
C CYS A 125 0.68 18.84 -8.75
N ASN A 126 0.52 19.43 -9.94
CA ASN A 126 -0.76 19.57 -10.63
C ASN A 126 -0.91 18.51 -11.70
#